data_2a9209715c8b07ec356aeed671945ffc
#
_entry.id   2a9209715c8b07ec356aeed671945ffc
#
_cell.length_a   1.000
_cell.length_b   1.000
_cell.length_c   1.000
_cell.angle_alpha   90.00
_cell.angle_beta   90.00
_cell.angle_gamma   90.00
#
_symmetry.space_group_name_H-M   'P 1'
#
loop_
_entity.id
_entity.type
_entity.pdbx_description
1 polymer ?
#
loop_
_entity_poly.entity_id
_entity_poly.type
_entity_poly.pdbx_seq_one_letter_code
_entity_poly.pdbx_strand_id
1 'polypeptide(L)'
;MNRVSKRKWMILILILLLAAAIAVGTSNLWKEAGKNPIDKGYVAVVRIDGAIYGGPETDSVLSGGSGSSSEEIMRQLQEARKDPQAKAILVRINSPGGSTGATQEIAEEMDKIRSSKKPIIISMGDMCCSAGYWLASKGNYIFASPATMTGSIGVYMDYNNIEDLMDKVGVKNDKIKSGAHKDILSMYRPMTGEERDMLQTMV
;
A
#
# COMPACT_ATOMS: atom_id res chain seq x y z
N MET A 1 59.10 -19.07 50.68
CA MET A 1 58.32 -18.52 49.55
C MET A 1 58.74 -17.06 49.42
N ASN A 2 59.50 -16.73 48.37
CA ASN A 2 60.20 -15.42 48.21
C ASN A 2 59.22 -14.29 48.07
N ARG A 3 59.56 -13.11 48.70
CA ARG A 3 58.76 -11.85 48.61
C ARG A 3 58.45 -11.41 47.15
N VAL A 4 59.33 -11.73 46.21
CA VAL A 4 59.14 -11.48 44.78
C VAL A 4 57.99 -12.29 44.16
N SER A 5 57.79 -13.53 44.65
CA SER A 5 56.69 -14.38 44.20
C SER A 5 55.35 -13.84 44.62
N LYS A 6 55.21 -13.40 45.90
CA LYS A 6 53.93 -12.83 46.39
C LYS A 6 53.52 -11.58 45.66
N ARG A 7 54.49 -10.71 45.30
CA ARG A 7 54.23 -9.45 44.54
C ARG A 7 53.76 -9.73 43.11
N LYS A 8 54.34 -10.76 42.46
CA LYS A 8 53.90 -11.18 41.10
C LYS A 8 52.48 -11.74 41.15
N TRP A 9 52.15 -12.55 42.15
CA TRP A 9 50.80 -13.09 42.31
C TRP A 9 49.76 -11.99 42.63
N MET A 10 50.09 -10.99 43.44
CA MET A 10 49.20 -9.84 43.70
C MET A 10 48.95 -9.04 42.46
N ILE A 11 49.96 -8.80 41.61
CA ILE A 11 49.79 -8.08 40.33
C ILE A 11 48.90 -8.88 39.37
N LEU A 12 49.06 -10.20 39.32
CA LEU A 12 48.24 -11.07 38.49
C LEU A 12 46.76 -11.04 38.89
N ILE A 13 46.48 -11.09 40.18
CA ILE A 13 45.12 -11.00 40.75
C ILE A 13 44.51 -9.63 40.44
N LEU A 14 45.29 -8.55 40.55
CA LEU A 14 44.80 -7.20 40.24
C LEU A 14 44.44 -7.04 38.75
N ILE A 15 45.26 -7.59 37.86
CA ILE A 15 45.00 -7.61 36.41
C ILE A 15 43.72 -8.42 36.10
N LEU A 16 43.54 -9.58 36.72
CA LEU A 16 42.35 -10.42 36.54
C LEU A 16 41.06 -9.72 37.06
N LEU A 17 41.13 -9.03 38.20
CA LEU A 17 40.02 -8.26 38.73
C LEU A 17 39.68 -7.04 37.82
N LEU A 18 40.71 -6.37 37.28
CA LEU A 18 40.49 -5.28 36.34
C LEU A 18 39.87 -5.79 35.03
N ALA A 19 40.36 -6.90 34.48
CA ALA A 19 39.80 -7.53 33.30
C ALA A 19 38.36 -7.99 33.52
N ALA A 20 38.03 -8.55 34.68
CA ALA A 20 36.65 -8.94 35.06
C ALA A 20 35.74 -7.71 35.18
N ALA A 21 36.22 -6.61 35.80
CA ALA A 21 35.48 -5.36 35.90
C ALA A 21 35.18 -4.74 34.51
N ILE A 22 36.19 -4.77 33.64
CA ILE A 22 36.03 -4.30 32.23
C ILE A 22 35.01 -5.20 31.50
N ALA A 23 35.09 -6.52 31.63
CA ALA A 23 34.18 -7.45 31.00
C ALA A 23 32.72 -7.26 31.48
N VAL A 24 32.52 -7.05 32.78
CA VAL A 24 31.18 -6.77 33.35
C VAL A 24 30.71 -5.37 32.91
N GLY A 25 31.56 -4.37 32.90
CA GLY A 25 31.24 -3.01 32.44
C GLY A 25 30.85 -2.98 30.97
N THR A 26 31.59 -3.66 30.10
CA THR A 26 31.29 -3.75 28.66
C THR A 26 30.02 -4.56 28.43
N SER A 27 29.80 -5.68 29.14
CA SER A 27 28.57 -6.48 28.99
C SER A 27 27.29 -5.71 29.37
N ASN A 28 27.38 -4.84 30.39
CA ASN A 28 26.26 -3.97 30.78
C ASN A 28 26.03 -2.83 29.77
N LEU A 29 27.11 -2.24 29.24
CA LEU A 29 26.99 -1.25 28.16
C LEU A 29 26.40 -1.86 26.88
N TRP A 30 26.77 -3.08 26.54
CA TRP A 30 26.16 -3.80 25.39
C TRP A 30 24.70 -4.16 25.64
N LYS A 31 24.32 -4.52 26.87
CA LYS A 31 22.92 -4.75 27.26
C LYS A 31 22.07 -3.48 27.22
N GLU A 32 22.63 -2.34 27.56
CA GLU A 32 21.94 -1.05 27.46
C GLU A 32 21.93 -0.49 26.04
N ALA A 33 23.01 -0.67 25.26
CA ALA A 33 23.06 -0.31 23.85
C ALA A 33 22.10 -1.16 22.99
N GLY A 34 21.77 -2.38 23.42
CA GLY A 34 20.78 -3.25 22.79
C GLY A 34 19.32 -2.95 23.18
N LYS A 35 19.09 -2.10 24.15
CA LYS A 35 17.77 -1.53 24.41
C LYS A 35 17.56 -0.36 23.45
N ASN A 36 17.06 -0.67 22.25
CA ASN A 36 16.57 0.37 21.34
C ASN A 36 15.62 1.28 22.13
N PRO A 37 15.83 2.60 22.13
CA PRO A 37 14.90 3.54 22.77
C PRO A 37 13.51 3.53 22.15
N ILE A 38 13.26 2.71 21.10
CA ILE A 38 12.01 2.55 20.37
C ILE A 38 11.23 1.30 20.88
N ASP A 39 11.22 1.07 22.19
CA ASP A 39 10.29 0.10 22.77
C ASP A 39 8.86 0.68 22.98
N LYS A 40 8.64 1.92 22.52
CA LYS A 40 7.35 2.60 22.62
C LYS A 40 6.38 2.31 21.47
N GLY A 41 6.82 1.57 20.46
CA GLY A 41 6.07 1.36 19.24
C GLY A 41 6.01 2.63 18.33
N TYR A 42 5.50 2.47 17.13
CA TYR A 42 5.41 3.54 16.13
C TYR A 42 4.09 3.45 15.36
N VAL A 43 3.78 4.49 14.57
CA VAL A 43 2.68 4.50 13.60
C VAL A 43 3.30 4.24 12.23
N ALA A 44 2.91 3.13 11.59
CA ALA A 44 3.29 2.84 10.21
C ALA A 44 2.54 3.78 9.26
N VAL A 45 3.23 4.35 8.28
CA VAL A 45 2.60 5.23 7.29
C VAL A 45 2.59 4.53 5.94
N VAL A 46 1.40 4.36 5.37
CA VAL A 46 1.17 3.85 4.01
C VAL A 46 0.63 4.99 3.17
N ARG A 47 1.20 5.21 1.99
CA ARG A 47 0.77 6.28 1.08
C ARG A 47 0.10 5.69 -0.15
N ILE A 48 -0.99 6.34 -0.57
CA ILE A 48 -1.73 6.04 -1.80
C ILE A 48 -1.84 7.34 -2.58
N ASP A 49 -0.95 7.53 -3.55
CA ASP A 49 -0.86 8.76 -4.33
C ASP A 49 -1.18 8.46 -5.81
N GLY A 50 -1.99 9.30 -6.46
CA GLY A 50 -2.40 9.15 -7.85
C GLY A 50 -3.42 8.02 -8.09
N ALA A 51 -3.53 7.55 -9.32
CA ALA A 51 -4.48 6.50 -9.69
C ALA A 51 -4.09 5.15 -9.11
N ILE A 52 -5.08 4.38 -8.62
CA ILE A 52 -4.90 3.02 -8.10
C ILE A 52 -4.99 2.03 -9.25
N TYR A 53 -3.98 1.18 -9.43
CA TYR A 53 -3.93 0.17 -10.50
C TYR A 53 -3.50 -1.20 -9.97
N GLY A 54 -3.86 -2.25 -10.70
CA GLY A 54 -3.47 -3.63 -10.39
C GLY A 54 -2.07 -3.96 -10.90
N GLY A 55 -1.41 -4.91 -10.23
CA GLY A 55 -0.10 -5.41 -10.61
C GLY A 55 1.06 -4.75 -9.89
N PRO A 56 2.30 -5.14 -10.24
CA PRO A 56 3.50 -4.65 -9.59
C PRO A 56 3.77 -3.19 -9.92
N GLU A 57 4.52 -2.55 -9.04
CA GLU A 57 5.04 -1.22 -9.31
C GLU A 57 5.95 -1.28 -10.55
N THR A 58 5.56 -0.58 -11.60
CA THR A 58 6.39 -0.45 -12.78
C THR A 58 7.07 0.91 -12.75
N ASP A 59 8.39 0.93 -12.78
CA ASP A 59 9.21 2.13 -13.03
C ASP A 59 8.95 2.72 -14.43
N SER A 60 7.69 2.88 -14.79
CA SER A 60 7.33 3.34 -16.11
C SER A 60 7.40 4.86 -16.20
N VAL A 61 8.62 5.36 -16.21
CA VAL A 61 8.95 6.72 -16.67
C VAL A 61 8.32 7.01 -18.04
N LEU A 62 7.97 5.95 -18.81
CA LEU A 62 7.34 6.04 -20.14
C LEU A 62 5.81 6.17 -20.11
N SER A 63 5.13 5.82 -19.04
CA SER A 63 3.65 5.92 -18.98
C SER A 63 3.12 7.20 -18.36
N GLY A 64 3.99 8.14 -18.00
CA GLY A 64 3.58 9.53 -17.67
C GLY A 64 2.63 9.72 -16.50
N GLY A 65 2.32 8.67 -15.73
CA GLY A 65 1.39 8.72 -14.63
C GLY A 65 1.97 8.15 -13.35
N SER A 66 2.15 8.99 -12.34
CA SER A 66 2.39 8.53 -10.98
C SER A 66 1.08 7.95 -10.44
N GLY A 67 1.07 6.67 -10.14
CA GLY A 67 -0.05 5.97 -9.50
C GLY A 67 0.45 5.03 -8.42
N SER A 68 -0.47 4.43 -7.70
CA SER A 68 -0.15 3.48 -6.64
C SER A 68 -0.54 2.06 -7.04
N SER A 69 0.44 1.16 -7.00
CA SER A 69 0.27 -0.27 -7.27
C SER A 69 -0.46 -0.95 -6.11
N SER A 70 -1.46 -1.78 -6.40
CA SER A 70 -2.14 -2.57 -5.37
C SER A 70 -1.19 -3.54 -4.66
N GLU A 71 -0.27 -4.16 -5.39
CA GLU A 71 0.69 -5.10 -4.80
C GLU A 71 1.62 -4.41 -3.80
N GLU A 72 2.11 -3.23 -4.13
CA GLU A 72 2.98 -2.46 -3.23
C GLU A 72 2.21 -1.97 -2.00
N ILE A 73 0.99 -1.44 -2.18
CA ILE A 73 0.14 -1.03 -1.06
C ILE A 73 -0.15 -2.22 -0.14
N MET A 74 -0.55 -3.37 -0.70
CA MET A 74 -0.82 -4.57 0.07
C MET A 74 0.42 -5.06 0.82
N ARG A 75 1.60 -5.02 0.18
CA ARG A 75 2.87 -5.38 0.82
C ARG A 75 3.13 -4.52 2.06
N GLN A 76 3.02 -3.19 1.92
CA GLN A 76 3.21 -2.25 3.03
C GLN A 76 2.19 -2.47 4.16
N LEU A 77 0.92 -2.69 3.82
CA LEU A 77 -0.13 -2.98 4.78
C LEU A 77 0.13 -4.29 5.52
N GLN A 78 0.56 -5.34 4.82
CA GLN A 78 0.89 -6.65 5.42
C GLN A 78 2.11 -6.56 6.34
N GLU A 79 3.15 -5.85 5.95
CA GLU A 79 4.32 -5.60 6.80
C GLU A 79 3.92 -4.87 8.07
N ALA A 80 3.16 -3.77 7.93
CA ALA A 80 2.66 -3.02 9.08
C ALA A 80 1.72 -3.85 9.97
N ARG A 81 0.92 -4.75 9.39
CA ARG A 81 0.05 -5.66 10.15
C ARG A 81 0.84 -6.65 10.99
N LYS A 82 1.88 -7.24 10.40
CA LYS A 82 2.71 -8.28 11.04
C LYS A 82 3.68 -7.73 12.08
N ASP A 83 4.09 -6.47 11.96
CA ASP A 83 5.05 -5.86 12.88
C ASP A 83 4.40 -5.52 14.24
N PRO A 84 4.82 -6.14 15.36
CA PRO A 84 4.28 -5.86 16.68
C PRO A 84 4.62 -4.45 17.19
N GLN A 85 5.63 -3.80 16.63
CA GLN A 85 6.02 -2.44 17.00
C GLN A 85 5.14 -1.38 16.31
N ALA A 86 4.53 -1.69 15.16
CA ALA A 86 3.53 -0.84 14.54
C ALA A 86 2.22 -0.90 15.34
N LYS A 87 1.94 0.12 16.15
CA LYS A 87 0.75 0.18 17.03
C LYS A 87 -0.50 0.68 16.32
N ALA A 88 -0.33 1.41 15.24
CA ALA A 88 -1.39 1.91 14.35
C ALA A 88 -0.85 2.04 12.92
N ILE A 89 -1.77 2.13 11.97
CA ILE A 89 -1.44 2.40 10.57
C ILE A 89 -2.11 3.71 10.16
N LEU A 90 -1.33 4.66 9.68
CA LEU A 90 -1.81 5.87 9.03
C LEU A 90 -1.79 5.66 7.52
N VAL A 91 -2.95 5.65 6.89
CA VAL A 91 -3.06 5.60 5.42
C VAL A 91 -3.29 7.02 4.92
N ARG A 92 -2.30 7.57 4.25
CA ARG A 92 -2.40 8.88 3.58
C ARG A 92 -2.87 8.66 2.14
N ILE A 93 -4.04 9.20 1.79
CA ILE A 93 -4.65 9.01 0.46
C ILE A 93 -4.72 10.36 -0.25
N ASN A 94 -4.11 10.43 -1.44
CA ASN A 94 -4.23 11.55 -2.37
C ASN A 94 -4.49 10.99 -3.79
N SER A 95 -5.71 10.51 -4.04
CA SER A 95 -6.06 9.68 -5.19
C SER A 95 -7.42 10.07 -5.79
N PRO A 96 -7.53 10.16 -7.12
CA PRO A 96 -8.81 10.28 -7.82
C PRO A 96 -9.64 8.98 -7.82
N GLY A 97 -9.04 7.87 -7.39
CA GLY A 97 -9.58 6.52 -7.50
C GLY A 97 -8.79 5.64 -8.46
N GLY A 98 -9.43 4.66 -9.07
CA GLY A 98 -8.77 3.76 -10.02
C GLY A 98 -9.49 2.43 -10.20
N SER A 99 -8.73 1.36 -10.42
CA SER A 99 -9.22 0.01 -10.69
C SER A 99 -10.03 -0.54 -9.52
N THR A 100 -11.25 -1.01 -9.81
CA THR A 100 -12.13 -1.64 -8.81
C THR A 100 -11.55 -2.94 -8.26
N GLY A 101 -10.97 -3.78 -9.12
CA GLY A 101 -10.34 -5.04 -8.69
C GLY A 101 -9.15 -4.80 -7.74
N ALA A 102 -8.24 -3.91 -8.12
CA ALA A 102 -7.11 -3.52 -7.28
C ALA A 102 -7.57 -2.95 -5.92
N THR A 103 -8.63 -2.14 -5.94
CA THR A 103 -9.20 -1.54 -4.73
C THR A 103 -9.82 -2.60 -3.82
N GLN A 104 -10.50 -3.60 -4.39
CA GLN A 104 -11.07 -4.71 -3.63
C GLN A 104 -9.97 -5.48 -2.87
N GLU A 105 -8.87 -5.81 -3.54
CA GLU A 105 -7.73 -6.51 -2.91
C GLU A 105 -7.16 -5.73 -1.72
N ILE A 106 -6.94 -4.42 -1.89
CA ILE A 106 -6.45 -3.55 -0.83
C ILE A 106 -7.47 -3.47 0.32
N ALA A 107 -8.75 -3.31 -0.01
CA ALA A 107 -9.82 -3.21 0.97
C ALA A 107 -9.92 -4.48 1.83
N GLU A 108 -9.77 -5.66 1.24
CA GLU A 108 -9.74 -6.95 1.95
C GLU A 108 -8.56 -7.06 2.92
N GLU A 109 -7.38 -6.56 2.53
CA GLU A 109 -6.24 -6.53 3.46
C GLU A 109 -6.45 -5.54 4.61
N MET A 110 -7.09 -4.39 4.35
CA MET A 110 -7.47 -3.44 5.41
C MET A 110 -8.49 -4.07 6.38
N ASP A 111 -9.44 -4.85 5.89
CA ASP A 111 -10.41 -5.58 6.74
C ASP A 111 -9.71 -6.63 7.63
N LYS A 112 -8.67 -7.32 7.13
CA LYS A 112 -7.83 -8.23 7.95
C LYS A 112 -7.08 -7.48 9.05
N ILE A 113 -6.57 -6.27 8.75
CA ILE A 113 -5.91 -5.41 9.73
C ILE A 113 -6.88 -5.01 10.83
N ARG A 114 -8.08 -4.54 10.47
CA ARG A 114 -9.13 -4.19 11.45
C ARG A 114 -9.49 -5.37 12.36
N SER A 115 -9.57 -6.57 11.78
CA SER A 115 -9.84 -7.80 12.55
C SER A 115 -8.73 -8.12 13.55
N SER A 116 -7.49 -7.69 13.29
CA SER A 116 -6.36 -7.84 14.21
C SER A 116 -6.33 -6.79 15.34
N LYS A 117 -7.34 -5.92 15.42
CA LYS A 117 -7.45 -4.81 16.38
C LYS A 117 -6.36 -3.75 16.26
N LYS A 118 -5.62 -3.71 15.17
CA LYS A 118 -4.68 -2.62 14.88
C LYS A 118 -5.45 -1.48 14.21
N PRO A 119 -5.51 -0.27 14.81
CA PRO A 119 -6.30 0.83 14.26
C PRO A 119 -5.71 1.35 12.95
N ILE A 120 -6.60 1.62 11.99
CA ILE A 120 -6.29 2.29 10.73
C ILE A 120 -6.85 3.70 10.79
N ILE A 121 -5.98 4.68 10.65
CA ILE A 121 -6.33 6.09 10.57
C ILE A 121 -6.16 6.56 9.12
N ILE A 122 -7.17 7.21 8.58
CA ILE A 122 -7.10 7.77 7.24
C ILE A 122 -6.81 9.27 7.33
N SER A 123 -5.86 9.71 6.50
CA SER A 123 -5.60 11.12 6.26
C SER A 123 -5.79 11.41 4.77
N MET A 124 -6.87 12.11 4.43
CA MET A 124 -7.14 12.52 3.06
C MET A 124 -6.23 13.67 2.64
N GLY A 125 -5.74 13.62 1.40
CA GLY A 125 -4.98 14.70 0.75
C GLY A 125 -5.88 15.75 0.13
N ASP A 126 -5.42 16.30 -0.98
CA ASP A 126 -6.22 17.22 -1.80
C ASP A 126 -7.39 16.48 -2.43
N MET A 127 -7.19 15.19 -2.75
CA MET A 127 -8.20 14.35 -3.37
C MET A 127 -8.25 12.96 -2.71
N CYS A 128 -9.47 12.48 -2.45
CA CYS A 128 -9.73 11.13 -1.96
C CYS A 128 -11.09 10.68 -2.51
N CYS A 129 -11.12 10.33 -3.80
CA CYS A 129 -12.34 10.10 -4.57
C CYS A 129 -12.50 8.65 -5.00
N SER A 130 -13.75 8.22 -5.27
CA SER A 130 -14.07 6.91 -5.87
C SER A 130 -13.39 5.77 -5.09
N ALA A 131 -12.52 5.00 -5.73
CA ALA A 131 -11.72 3.95 -5.10
C ALA A 131 -10.93 4.45 -3.86
N GLY A 132 -10.40 5.67 -3.91
CA GLY A 132 -9.75 6.29 -2.75
C GLY A 132 -10.71 6.48 -1.57
N TYR A 133 -11.94 6.92 -1.83
CA TYR A 133 -12.97 7.03 -0.81
C TYR A 133 -13.41 5.64 -0.29
N TRP A 134 -13.53 4.65 -1.17
CA TRP A 134 -13.81 3.27 -0.76
C TRP A 134 -12.78 2.76 0.25
N LEU A 135 -11.47 2.94 -0.04
CA LEU A 135 -10.41 2.58 0.92
C LEU A 135 -10.51 3.41 2.21
N ALA A 136 -10.80 4.71 2.09
CA ALA A 136 -10.96 5.56 3.27
C ALA A 136 -12.09 5.08 4.19
N SER A 137 -13.18 4.55 3.63
CA SER A 137 -14.31 3.99 4.41
C SER A 137 -13.93 2.77 5.25
N LYS A 138 -12.80 2.11 4.95
CA LYS A 138 -12.26 1.00 5.73
C LYS A 138 -11.49 1.44 6.98
N GLY A 139 -11.19 2.74 7.13
CA GLY A 139 -10.52 3.28 8.31
C GLY A 139 -11.39 3.29 9.57
N ASN A 140 -10.75 3.30 10.73
CA ASN A 140 -11.42 3.51 12.01
C ASN A 140 -11.76 4.99 12.24
N TYR A 141 -10.89 5.88 11.75
CA TYR A 141 -11.05 7.33 11.79
C TYR A 141 -10.60 7.93 10.47
N ILE A 142 -11.31 8.97 10.04
CA ILE A 142 -11.03 9.67 8.78
C ILE A 142 -10.83 11.15 9.09
N PHE A 143 -9.70 11.70 8.65
CA PHE A 143 -9.37 13.11 8.72
C PHE A 143 -9.29 13.68 7.31
N ALA A 144 -10.02 14.76 7.06
CA ALA A 144 -10.01 15.49 5.80
C ALA A 144 -9.89 17.00 6.07
N SER A 145 -9.25 17.72 5.17
CA SER A 145 -9.30 19.18 5.16
C SER A 145 -10.65 19.65 4.59
N PRO A 146 -11.16 20.82 4.99
CA PRO A 146 -12.32 21.43 4.32
C PRO A 146 -12.15 21.62 2.81
N ALA A 147 -10.92 21.71 2.33
CA ALA A 147 -10.57 21.83 0.90
C ALA A 147 -10.39 20.48 0.20
N THR A 148 -10.48 19.35 0.91
CA THR A 148 -10.33 18.02 0.32
C THR A 148 -11.49 17.72 -0.63
N MET A 149 -11.19 17.38 -1.88
CA MET A 149 -12.16 16.80 -2.80
C MET A 149 -12.35 15.33 -2.45
N THR A 150 -13.60 14.90 -2.18
CA THR A 150 -13.90 13.52 -1.79
C THR A 150 -15.28 13.07 -2.30
N GLY A 151 -15.64 11.82 -2.06
CA GLY A 151 -16.87 11.23 -2.57
C GLY A 151 -16.63 10.61 -3.96
N SER A 152 -17.35 11.05 -5.01
CA SER A 152 -17.31 10.44 -6.35
C SER A 152 -17.60 8.93 -6.30
N ILE A 153 -18.69 8.58 -5.56
CA ILE A 153 -19.08 7.18 -5.34
C ILE A 153 -19.82 6.68 -6.56
N GLY A 154 -19.16 5.86 -7.37
CA GLY A 154 -19.75 5.30 -8.57
C GLY A 154 -18.72 4.60 -9.44
N VAL A 155 -19.22 3.82 -10.40
CA VAL A 155 -18.43 3.14 -11.43
C VAL A 155 -18.97 3.57 -12.79
N TYR A 156 -18.10 3.76 -13.75
CA TYR A 156 -18.50 4.01 -15.14
C TYR A 156 -17.63 3.21 -16.11
N MET A 157 -18.18 2.95 -17.30
CA MET A 157 -17.46 2.40 -18.42
C MET A 157 -17.58 3.36 -19.60
N ASP A 158 -16.45 3.79 -20.16
CA ASP A 158 -16.44 4.58 -21.39
C ASP A 158 -16.64 3.68 -22.61
N TYR A 159 -17.45 4.16 -23.54
CA TYR A 159 -17.67 3.55 -24.83
C TYR A 159 -17.63 4.62 -25.93
N ASN A 160 -16.68 4.47 -26.83
CA ASN A 160 -16.54 5.33 -28.00
C ASN A 160 -16.93 4.54 -29.26
N ASN A 161 -17.79 5.09 -30.09
CA ASN A 161 -18.12 4.55 -31.41
C ASN A 161 -17.52 5.45 -32.48
N ILE A 162 -16.69 4.87 -33.33
CA ILE A 162 -16.04 5.55 -34.47
C ILE A 162 -16.49 5.00 -35.83
N GLU A 163 -17.56 4.22 -35.88
CA GLU A 163 -18.08 3.60 -37.11
C GLU A 163 -18.28 4.64 -38.22
N ASP A 164 -19.03 5.70 -37.93
CA ASP A 164 -19.27 6.78 -38.90
C ASP A 164 -17.99 7.47 -39.42
N LEU A 165 -16.97 7.56 -38.55
CA LEU A 165 -15.68 8.09 -38.94
C LEU A 165 -14.97 7.14 -39.91
N MET A 166 -14.98 5.85 -39.61
CA MET A 166 -14.37 4.84 -40.47
C MET A 166 -15.04 4.77 -41.84
N ASP A 167 -16.36 4.87 -41.89
CA ASP A 167 -17.10 4.94 -43.13
C ASP A 167 -16.72 6.16 -44.01
N LYS A 168 -16.54 7.32 -43.40
CA LYS A 168 -16.11 8.54 -44.09
C LYS A 168 -14.72 8.41 -44.72
N VAL A 169 -13.83 7.65 -44.13
CA VAL A 169 -12.46 7.41 -44.64
C VAL A 169 -12.36 6.13 -45.49
N GLY A 170 -13.49 5.44 -45.74
CA GLY A 170 -13.56 4.26 -46.59
C GLY A 170 -12.98 2.99 -45.99
N VAL A 171 -12.86 2.90 -44.65
CA VAL A 171 -12.35 1.72 -43.95
C VAL A 171 -13.53 0.89 -43.43
N LYS A 172 -13.53 -0.40 -43.74
CA LYS A 172 -14.50 -1.38 -43.24
C LYS A 172 -13.85 -2.28 -42.21
N ASN A 173 -14.58 -2.59 -41.14
CA ASN A 173 -14.15 -3.53 -40.11
C ASN A 173 -15.12 -4.71 -40.07
N ASP A 174 -14.64 -5.87 -40.49
CA ASP A 174 -15.37 -7.13 -40.38
C ASP A 174 -14.76 -8.00 -39.28
N LYS A 175 -15.63 -8.71 -38.52
CA LYS A 175 -15.20 -9.62 -37.45
C LYS A 175 -15.83 -10.99 -37.60
N ILE A 176 -14.97 -12.00 -37.57
CA ILE A 176 -15.39 -13.39 -37.41
C ILE A 176 -15.29 -13.73 -35.92
N LYS A 177 -16.41 -14.06 -35.29
CA LYS A 177 -16.49 -14.29 -33.83
C LYS A 177 -17.26 -15.52 -33.47
N SER A 178 -16.88 -16.22 -32.42
CA SER A 178 -17.49 -17.46 -31.95
C SER A 178 -18.72 -17.24 -31.06
N GLY A 179 -19.05 -16.02 -30.67
CA GLY A 179 -20.20 -15.71 -29.82
C GLY A 179 -20.72 -14.28 -30.06
N ALA A 180 -22.02 -14.10 -29.80
CA ALA A 180 -22.72 -12.84 -30.09
C ALA A 180 -22.06 -11.62 -29.43
N HIS A 181 -21.67 -11.76 -28.17
CA HIS A 181 -21.13 -10.67 -27.36
C HIS A 181 -19.60 -10.68 -27.23
N LYS A 182 -18.87 -11.48 -28.06
CA LYS A 182 -17.41 -11.58 -27.95
C LYS A 182 -16.67 -10.26 -28.22
N ASP A 183 -17.33 -9.35 -28.95
CA ASP A 183 -16.84 -8.02 -29.30
C ASP A 183 -17.62 -6.90 -28.60
N ILE A 184 -18.22 -7.17 -27.45
CA ILE A 184 -18.86 -6.15 -26.62
C ILE A 184 -17.87 -4.98 -26.36
N LEU A 185 -18.35 -3.75 -26.35
CA LEU A 185 -17.53 -2.52 -26.34
C LEU A 185 -16.69 -2.31 -27.61
N SER A 186 -17.00 -2.98 -28.72
CA SER A 186 -16.35 -2.68 -30.01
C SER A 186 -16.59 -1.24 -30.43
N MET A 187 -15.53 -0.48 -30.67
CA MET A 187 -15.61 0.91 -31.17
C MET A 187 -16.06 1.02 -32.64
N TYR A 188 -16.15 -0.10 -33.35
CA TYR A 188 -16.41 -0.15 -34.79
C TYR A 188 -17.85 -0.51 -35.13
N ARG A 189 -18.74 -0.58 -34.17
CA ARG A 189 -20.19 -0.79 -34.34
C ARG A 189 -20.97 -0.23 -33.15
N PRO A 190 -22.26 0.08 -33.32
CA PRO A 190 -23.12 0.42 -32.22
C PRO A 190 -23.22 -0.74 -31.20
N MET A 191 -23.36 -0.39 -29.94
CA MET A 191 -23.68 -1.33 -28.88
C MET A 191 -25.17 -1.72 -28.99
N THR A 192 -25.46 -2.99 -28.86
CA THR A 192 -26.85 -3.45 -28.81
C THR A 192 -27.50 -3.14 -27.45
N GLY A 193 -28.82 -3.13 -27.38
CA GLY A 193 -29.57 -2.97 -26.12
C GLY A 193 -29.22 -4.04 -25.11
N GLU A 194 -29.15 -5.30 -25.54
CA GLU A 194 -28.75 -6.44 -24.68
C GLU A 194 -27.33 -6.28 -24.12
N GLU A 195 -26.38 -5.87 -24.95
CA GLU A 195 -25.00 -5.60 -24.50
C GLU A 195 -24.94 -4.46 -23.47
N ARG A 196 -25.76 -3.41 -23.68
CA ARG A 196 -25.87 -2.31 -22.72
C ARG A 196 -26.41 -2.78 -21.37
N ASP A 197 -27.45 -3.59 -21.38
CA ASP A 197 -28.07 -4.14 -20.18
C ASP A 197 -27.09 -5.07 -19.43
N MET A 198 -26.34 -5.90 -20.16
CA MET A 198 -25.28 -6.72 -19.57
C MET A 198 -24.23 -5.87 -18.86
N LEU A 199 -23.73 -4.82 -19.51
CA LEU A 199 -22.71 -3.92 -18.92
C LEU A 199 -23.27 -3.11 -17.76
N GLN A 200 -24.53 -2.68 -17.84
CA GLN A 200 -25.20 -1.93 -16.76
C GLN A 200 -25.28 -2.74 -15.47
N THR A 201 -25.38 -4.07 -15.55
CA THR A 201 -25.37 -4.91 -14.35
C THR A 201 -24.00 -5.04 -13.70
N MET A 202 -22.92 -4.66 -14.39
CA MET A 202 -21.53 -4.71 -13.89
C MET A 202 -21.12 -3.40 -13.20
N VAL A 203 -21.85 -2.32 -13.44
CA VAL A 203 -21.62 -1.00 -12.84
C VAL A 203 -22.68 -0.64 -11.82
#